data_58574bb57c2e7962ab11f9dca5da0a12
#
_entry.id   58574bb57c2e7962ab11f9dca5da0a12
#
_cell.length_a   1.000
_cell.length_b   1.000
_cell.length_c   1.000
_cell.angle_alpha   90.00
_cell.angle_beta   90.00
_cell.angle_gamma   90.00
#
_symmetry.space_group_name_H-M   'P 1'
#
loop_
_entity.id
_entity.type
_entity.pdbx_description
1 polymer ?
#
loop_
_entity_poly.entity_id
_entity_poly.type
_entity_poly.pdbx_seq_one_letter_code
_entity_poly.pdbx_strand_id
1 'polypeptide(L)'
;MNPMDYNKARELMVEQQVRPWDVLDGRVLDVMSTLPREAFLPVAHRNLAYADLALPLGHGEFTMKPVIQGRALQALALDPADDVLVIGAGNGYLAGCAGRLARDVLALERHGDLAQAATAALSE
;
A
#
# COMPACT_ATOMS: atom_id res chain seq x y z
N MET A 1 11.84 -18.78 -17.60
CA MET A 1 10.93 -18.41 -16.50
C MET A 1 10.11 -17.21 -16.94
N ASN A 2 8.81 -17.30 -16.85
CA ASN A 2 7.93 -16.21 -17.22
C ASN A 2 7.96 -15.12 -16.15
N PRO A 3 8.00 -13.84 -16.52
CA PRO A 3 7.86 -12.77 -15.54
C PRO A 3 6.48 -12.84 -14.88
N MET A 4 6.41 -12.39 -13.64
CA MET A 4 5.15 -12.33 -12.91
C MET A 4 4.22 -11.30 -13.56
N ASP A 5 2.98 -11.68 -13.74
CA ASP A 5 1.94 -10.74 -14.16
C ASP A 5 1.42 -10.00 -12.91
N TYR A 6 1.94 -8.81 -12.67
CA TYR A 6 1.58 -8.02 -11.50
C TYR A 6 0.12 -7.58 -11.51
N ASN A 7 -0.45 -7.32 -12.67
CA ASN A 7 -1.87 -6.95 -12.75
C ASN A 7 -2.76 -8.10 -12.28
N LYS A 8 -2.45 -9.32 -12.70
CA LYS A 8 -3.19 -10.51 -12.28
C LYS A 8 -2.97 -10.81 -10.80
N ALA A 9 -1.74 -10.69 -10.32
CA ALA A 9 -1.43 -10.89 -8.90
C ALA A 9 -2.16 -9.89 -8.02
N ARG A 10 -2.25 -8.63 -8.44
CA ARG A 10 -2.97 -7.57 -7.72
C ARG A 10 -4.47 -7.87 -7.66
N GLU A 11 -5.06 -8.27 -8.75
CA GLU A 11 -6.47 -8.66 -8.81
C GLU A 11 -6.77 -9.80 -7.85
N LEU A 12 -5.93 -10.83 -7.85
CA LEU A 12 -6.10 -11.98 -6.95
C LEU A 12 -5.90 -11.59 -5.48
N MET A 13 -4.95 -10.70 -5.18
CA MET A 13 -4.77 -10.19 -3.82
C MET A 13 -6.05 -9.55 -3.30
N VAL A 14 -6.66 -8.66 -4.07
CA VAL A 14 -7.89 -7.99 -3.67
C VAL A 14 -9.02 -8.99 -3.45
N GLU A 15 -9.22 -9.91 -4.38
CA GLU A 15 -10.33 -10.87 -4.32
C GLU A 15 -10.16 -11.96 -3.26
N GLN A 16 -8.92 -12.39 -2.99
CA GLN A 16 -8.66 -13.55 -2.13
C GLN A 16 -8.13 -13.19 -0.75
N GLN A 17 -7.46 -12.04 -0.58
CA GLN A 17 -6.83 -11.66 0.68
C GLN A 17 -7.53 -10.50 1.38
N VAL A 18 -8.07 -9.56 0.63
CA VAL A 18 -8.60 -8.30 1.18
C VAL A 18 -10.11 -8.38 1.36
N ARG A 19 -10.83 -8.64 0.27
CA ARG A 19 -12.29 -8.66 0.27
C ARG A 19 -12.90 -9.69 1.24
N PRO A 20 -12.35 -10.93 1.35
CA PRO A 20 -12.93 -11.93 2.25
C PRO A 20 -12.85 -11.58 3.74
N TRP A 21 -12.03 -10.60 4.10
CA TRP A 21 -11.87 -10.13 5.48
C TRP A 21 -12.66 -8.86 5.76
N ASP A 22 -13.84 -8.76 5.15
CA ASP A 22 -14.81 -7.69 5.37
C ASP A 22 -14.34 -6.30 4.91
N VAL A 23 -13.44 -6.24 3.95
CA VAL A 23 -13.12 -4.99 3.25
C VAL A 23 -14.08 -4.87 2.07
N LEU A 24 -15.19 -4.19 2.28
CA LEU A 24 -16.29 -4.11 1.31
C LEU A 24 -16.47 -2.72 0.70
N ASP A 25 -15.75 -1.72 1.21
CA ASP A 25 -15.80 -0.36 0.66
C ASP A 25 -15.23 -0.37 -0.77
N GLY A 26 -16.09 -0.06 -1.75
CA GLY A 26 -15.72 -0.08 -3.17
C GLY A 26 -14.57 0.86 -3.51
N ARG A 27 -14.47 2.01 -2.82
CA ARG A 27 -13.37 2.96 -3.04
C ARG A 27 -12.03 2.39 -2.58
N VAL A 28 -12.02 1.69 -1.45
CA VAL A 28 -10.81 1.03 -0.93
C VAL A 28 -10.41 -0.11 -1.86
N LEU A 29 -11.34 -0.96 -2.25
CA LEU A 29 -11.07 -2.06 -3.17
C LEU A 29 -10.54 -1.54 -4.51
N ASP A 30 -11.10 -0.44 -5.01
CA ASP A 30 -10.69 0.15 -6.27
C ASP A 30 -9.25 0.68 -6.23
N VAL A 31 -8.88 1.41 -5.19
CA VAL A 31 -7.52 1.94 -5.07
C VAL A 31 -6.49 0.82 -4.92
N MET A 32 -6.81 -0.22 -4.17
CA MET A 32 -5.92 -1.37 -4.01
C MET A 32 -5.82 -2.20 -5.29
N SER A 33 -6.83 -2.15 -6.15
CA SER A 33 -6.84 -2.82 -7.44
C SER A 33 -6.04 -2.08 -8.51
N THR A 34 -5.78 -0.80 -8.32
CA THR A 34 -5.15 0.05 -9.34
C THR A 34 -3.76 0.56 -8.99
N LEU A 35 -3.46 0.77 -7.70
CA LEU A 35 -2.15 1.26 -7.29
C LEU A 35 -1.12 0.11 -7.34
N PRO A 36 -0.01 0.27 -8.10
CA PRO A 36 0.97 -0.80 -8.27
C PRO A 36 1.82 -0.98 -7.00
N ARG A 37 1.45 -1.94 -6.15
CA ARG A 37 2.14 -2.23 -4.89
C ARG A 37 3.62 -2.60 -5.09
N GLU A 38 3.95 -3.26 -6.20
CA GLU A 38 5.32 -3.65 -6.53
C GLU A 38 6.24 -2.44 -6.72
N ALA A 39 5.69 -1.29 -7.13
CA ALA A 39 6.49 -0.08 -7.30
C ALA A 39 7.00 0.51 -5.98
N PHE A 40 6.42 0.10 -4.86
CA PHE A 40 6.79 0.57 -3.52
C PHE A 40 7.80 -0.37 -2.83
N LEU A 41 8.29 -1.38 -3.52
CA LEU A 41 9.22 -2.35 -2.96
C LEU A 41 10.55 -2.34 -3.70
N PRO A 42 11.66 -2.69 -3.01
CA PRO A 42 12.93 -2.96 -3.68
C PRO A 42 12.77 -4.07 -4.71
N VAL A 43 13.57 -4.03 -5.76
CA VAL A 43 13.51 -5.01 -6.86
C VAL A 43 13.55 -6.45 -6.32
N ALA A 44 14.37 -6.71 -5.31
CA ALA A 44 14.53 -8.04 -4.73
C ALA A 44 13.24 -8.60 -4.11
N HIS A 45 12.28 -7.74 -3.73
CA HIS A 45 11.05 -8.13 -3.05
C HIS A 45 9.79 -7.98 -3.91
N ARG A 46 9.90 -7.50 -5.14
CA ARG A 46 8.73 -7.23 -5.99
C ARG A 46 7.87 -8.45 -6.25
N ASN A 47 8.49 -9.63 -6.36
CA ASN A 47 7.74 -10.87 -6.57
C ASN A 47 6.83 -11.24 -5.39
N LEU A 48 7.05 -10.66 -4.22
CA LEU A 48 6.26 -10.89 -3.00
C LEU A 48 5.28 -9.76 -2.71
N ALA A 49 5.15 -8.78 -3.59
CA ALA A 49 4.34 -7.59 -3.37
C ALA A 49 2.88 -7.92 -3.06
N TYR A 50 2.36 -8.98 -3.63
CA TYR A 50 0.94 -9.37 -3.49
C TYR A 50 0.74 -10.60 -2.62
N ALA A 51 1.76 -11.04 -1.92
CA ALA A 51 1.67 -12.13 -0.97
C ALA A 51 1.06 -11.67 0.36
N ASP A 52 0.38 -12.59 1.05
CA ASP A 52 -0.21 -12.33 2.36
C ASP A 52 0.86 -12.43 3.45
N LEU A 53 1.78 -11.46 3.45
CA LEU A 53 2.84 -11.42 4.45
C LEU A 53 3.40 -10.01 4.64
N ALA A 54 4.07 -9.80 5.79
CA ALA A 54 4.81 -8.59 6.07
C ALA A 54 6.25 -8.74 5.56
N LEU A 55 6.71 -7.78 4.78
CA LEU A 55 8.05 -7.79 4.19
C LEU A 55 9.00 -6.89 4.98
N PRO A 56 10.26 -7.29 5.16
CA PRO A 56 11.21 -6.46 5.87
C PRO A 56 11.57 -5.20 5.10
N LEU A 57 11.64 -4.07 5.81
CA LEU A 57 12.03 -2.78 5.25
C LEU A 57 13.44 -2.35 5.68
N GLY A 58 14.10 -3.14 6.52
CA GLY A 58 15.32 -2.73 7.23
C GLY A 58 14.95 -2.05 8.55
N HIS A 59 15.96 -1.71 9.34
CA HIS A 59 15.79 -1.05 10.64
C HIS A 59 14.91 -1.83 11.63
N GLY A 60 14.71 -3.14 11.42
CA GLY A 60 13.80 -3.93 12.24
C GLY A 60 12.33 -3.69 11.96
N GLU A 61 11.99 -3.02 10.88
CA GLU A 61 10.61 -2.68 10.51
C GLU A 61 10.12 -3.51 9.33
N PHE A 62 8.78 -3.61 9.22
CA PHE A 62 8.11 -4.45 8.22
C PHE A 62 6.96 -3.69 7.58
N THR A 63 6.60 -4.09 6.36
CA THR A 63 5.34 -3.65 5.75
C THR A 63 4.16 -4.25 6.49
N MET A 64 3.00 -3.62 6.42
CA MET A 64 1.75 -4.26 6.81
C MET A 64 1.30 -5.23 5.72
N LYS A 65 0.62 -6.30 6.13
CA LYS A 65 -0.06 -7.20 5.17
C LYS A 65 -1.13 -6.42 4.41
N PRO A 66 -1.41 -6.79 3.15
CA PRO A 66 -2.46 -6.10 2.37
C PRO A 66 -3.81 -6.01 3.07
N VAL A 67 -4.25 -7.09 3.73
CA VAL A 67 -5.54 -7.10 4.42
C VAL A 67 -5.59 -6.07 5.54
N ILE A 68 -4.50 -5.90 6.28
CA ILE A 68 -4.43 -4.91 7.38
C ILE A 68 -4.52 -3.49 6.82
N GLN A 69 -3.85 -3.22 5.72
CA GLN A 69 -3.93 -1.91 5.06
C GLN A 69 -5.33 -1.63 4.52
N GLY A 70 -5.96 -2.62 3.93
CA GLY A 70 -7.34 -2.50 3.45
C GLY A 70 -8.32 -2.21 4.58
N ARG A 71 -8.20 -2.92 5.68
CA ARG A 71 -9.05 -2.69 6.86
C ARG A 71 -8.80 -1.31 7.48
N ALA A 72 -7.56 -0.87 7.54
CA ALA A 72 -7.21 0.46 8.05
C ALA A 72 -7.84 1.56 7.19
N LEU A 73 -7.71 1.47 5.88
CA LEU A 73 -8.29 2.44 4.96
C LEU A 73 -9.82 2.49 5.08
N GLN A 74 -10.45 1.32 5.19
CA GLN A 74 -11.91 1.25 5.36
C GLN A 74 -12.36 1.85 6.69
N ALA A 75 -11.64 1.55 7.78
CA ALA A 75 -11.96 2.08 9.10
C ALA A 75 -11.84 3.60 9.17
N LEU A 76 -10.89 4.17 8.43
CA LEU A 76 -10.74 5.63 8.35
C LEU A 76 -11.89 6.32 7.63
N ALA A 77 -12.56 5.62 6.73
CA ALA A 77 -13.69 6.18 5.95
C ALA A 77 -13.35 7.54 5.35
N LEU A 78 -12.22 7.62 4.63
CA LEU A 78 -11.69 8.88 4.11
C LEU A 78 -12.65 9.55 3.13
N ASP A 79 -12.89 10.85 3.34
CA ASP A 79 -13.64 11.69 2.44
C ASP A 79 -12.68 12.42 1.48
N PRO A 80 -13.08 12.71 0.22
CA PRO A 80 -12.22 13.46 -0.70
C PRO A 80 -11.79 14.84 -0.21
N ALA A 81 -12.47 15.39 0.79
CA ALA A 81 -12.12 16.68 1.39
C ALA A 81 -11.19 16.56 2.61
N ASP A 82 -10.86 15.35 3.05
CA ASP A 82 -10.04 15.12 4.24
C ASP A 82 -8.56 15.38 3.98
N ASP A 83 -7.88 15.88 5.01
CA ASP A 83 -6.42 15.89 5.09
C ASP A 83 -5.97 14.75 5.99
N VAL A 84 -4.96 14.01 5.58
CA VAL A 84 -4.50 12.81 6.27
C VAL A 84 -3.05 12.99 6.71
N LEU A 85 -2.75 12.57 7.93
CA LEU A 85 -1.38 12.45 8.42
C LEU A 85 -1.05 10.97 8.60
N VAL A 86 0.02 10.51 7.94
CA VAL A 86 0.55 9.16 8.11
C VAL A 86 1.87 9.25 8.86
N ILE A 87 1.92 8.65 10.04
CA ILE A 87 3.13 8.59 10.86
C ILE A 87 3.74 7.20 10.72
N GLY A 88 5.04 7.14 10.34
CA GLY A 88 5.68 5.89 10.03
C GLY A 88 5.29 5.38 8.64
N ALA A 89 5.59 6.17 7.60
CA ALA A 89 5.13 5.91 6.25
C ALA A 89 5.67 4.60 5.64
N GLY A 90 6.77 4.06 6.19
CA GLY A 90 7.37 2.84 5.68
C GLY A 90 7.76 2.98 4.21
N ASN A 91 7.21 2.10 3.36
CA ASN A 91 7.48 2.15 1.92
C ASN A 91 6.59 3.15 1.16
N GLY A 92 5.62 3.76 1.82
CA GLY A 92 4.75 4.77 1.22
C GLY A 92 3.47 4.25 0.59
N TYR A 93 3.23 2.95 0.54
CA TYR A 93 2.05 2.39 -0.12
C TYR A 93 0.74 2.86 0.53
N LEU A 94 0.65 2.82 1.86
CA LEU A 94 -0.57 3.26 2.56
C LEU A 94 -0.83 4.74 2.30
N ALA A 95 0.21 5.57 2.33
CA ALA A 95 0.10 7.00 2.01
C ALA A 95 -0.36 7.21 0.56
N GLY A 96 0.13 6.38 -0.37
CA GLY A 96 -0.31 6.42 -1.77
C GLY A 96 -1.78 6.09 -1.93
N CYS A 97 -2.27 5.07 -1.22
CA CYS A 97 -3.70 4.73 -1.21
C CYS A 97 -4.53 5.87 -0.62
N ALA A 98 -4.13 6.41 0.52
CA ALA A 98 -4.83 7.51 1.17
C ALA A 98 -4.87 8.75 0.28
N GLY A 99 -3.81 9.03 -0.46
CA GLY A 99 -3.72 10.16 -1.37
C GLY A 99 -4.73 10.11 -2.52
N ARG A 100 -5.20 8.93 -2.88
CA ARG A 100 -6.25 8.77 -3.89
C ARG A 100 -7.66 8.81 -3.31
N LEU A 101 -7.79 8.74 -1.99
CA LEU A 101 -9.08 8.73 -1.29
C LEU A 101 -9.37 10.05 -0.58
N ALA A 102 -8.35 10.86 -0.30
CA ALA A 102 -8.45 12.10 0.45
C ALA A 102 -7.96 13.28 -0.39
N ARG A 103 -8.09 14.49 0.17
CA ARG A 103 -7.64 15.71 -0.50
C ARG A 103 -6.12 15.84 -0.49
N ASP A 104 -5.51 15.61 0.66
CA ASP A 104 -4.08 15.78 0.86
C ASP A 104 -3.55 14.83 1.91
N VAL A 105 -2.30 14.39 1.75
CA VAL A 105 -1.65 13.48 2.67
C VAL A 105 -0.27 14.01 3.01
N LEU A 106 0.01 14.14 4.30
CA LEU A 106 1.36 14.35 4.82
C LEU A 106 1.83 13.05 5.45
N ALA A 107 2.92 12.50 4.94
CA ALA A 107 3.50 11.27 5.45
C ALA A 107 4.86 11.56 6.07
N LEU A 108 5.10 11.03 7.27
CA LEU A 108 6.34 11.21 8.01
C LEU A 108 7.03 9.86 8.19
N GLU A 109 8.33 9.82 7.87
CA GLU A 109 9.15 8.62 8.04
C GLU A 109 10.51 9.02 8.63
N ARG A 110 10.87 8.42 9.78
CA ARG A 110 12.12 8.77 10.48
C ARG A 110 13.37 8.19 9.82
N HIS A 111 13.25 7.10 9.05
CA HIS A 111 14.39 6.49 8.36
C HIS A 111 14.57 7.10 6.99
N GLY A 112 15.68 7.83 6.79
CA GLY A 112 15.89 8.62 5.57
C GLY A 112 15.90 7.81 4.28
N ASP A 113 16.41 6.59 4.29
CA ASP A 113 16.41 5.69 3.13
C ASP A 113 14.99 5.28 2.75
N LEU A 114 14.13 4.97 3.74
CA LEU A 114 12.72 4.66 3.49
C LEU A 114 11.96 5.87 3.02
N ALA A 115 12.21 7.04 3.60
CA ALA A 115 11.58 8.29 3.19
C ALA A 115 11.89 8.63 1.73
N GLN A 116 13.14 8.45 1.30
CA GLN A 116 13.55 8.69 -0.09
C GLN A 116 12.89 7.70 -1.05
N ALA A 117 12.85 6.42 -0.70
CA ALA A 117 12.24 5.39 -1.52
C ALA A 117 10.72 5.64 -1.66
N ALA A 118 10.05 6.00 -0.57
CA ALA A 118 8.62 6.32 -0.58
C ALA A 118 8.34 7.54 -1.45
N THR A 119 9.14 8.59 -1.33
CA THR A 119 9.00 9.80 -2.14
C THR A 119 9.13 9.49 -3.62
N ALA A 120 10.11 8.69 -4.00
CA ALA A 120 10.31 8.28 -5.39
C ALA A 120 9.11 7.48 -5.93
N ALA A 121 8.59 6.53 -5.15
CA ALA A 121 7.44 5.72 -5.55
C ALA A 121 6.17 6.56 -5.68
N LEU A 122 5.94 7.51 -4.77
CA LEU A 122 4.76 8.37 -4.77
C LEU A 122 4.78 9.41 -5.90
N SER A 123 5.94 9.68 -6.48
CA SER A 123 6.10 10.67 -7.55
C SER A 123 5.73 10.12 -8.93
N GLU A 124 5.50 8.82 -9.05
CA GLU A 124 5.15 8.17 -10.30
C GLU A 124 3.65 8.18 -10.59
#